data_8c88e644fc806fcc4e2480e251fd382c
#
_entry.id   8c88e644fc806fcc4e2480e251fd382c
#
_cell.length_a   1.000
_cell.length_b   1.000
_cell.length_c   1.000
_cell.angle_alpha   90.00
_cell.angle_beta   90.00
_cell.angle_gamma   90.00
#
_symmetry.space_group_name_H-M   'P 1'
#
loop_
_entity.id
_entity.type
_entity.pdbx_description
1 polymer ?
#
loop_
_entity_poly.entity_id
_entity_poly.type
_entity_poly.pdbx_seq_one_letter_code
_entity_poly.pdbx_strand_id
1 'polypeptide(L)'
;MRLPRLVLLHKQGTSGRLRFLCLSSGIIAFSPLPALAALRDEDYSPTLQFHPTAVIREAEIHLGLPEGAIEPVADFHAWVDTPAGDVPILLAAFAGIDPPFAAAERTGGRFIAITEARGLSEVERNLLRRAYEHVLG
;
A
#
# COMPACT_ATOMS: atom_id res chain seq x y z
N MET A 1 20.29 -0.38 1.10
CA MET A 1 18.93 -0.30 1.63
C MET A 1 17.94 -0.11 0.50
N ARG A 2 16.81 -0.78 0.57
CA ARG A 2 15.77 -0.66 -0.43
C ARG A 2 14.88 0.55 -0.17
N LEU A 3 14.43 1.20 -1.26
CA LEU A 3 13.47 2.28 -1.16
C LEU A 3 12.13 1.76 -0.65
N PRO A 4 11.39 2.55 0.13
CA PRO A 4 10.06 2.16 0.60
C PRO A 4 9.09 1.97 -0.56
N ARG A 5 8.15 1.05 -0.37
CA ARG A 5 7.04 0.83 -1.28
C ARG A 5 5.73 1.11 -0.56
N LEU A 6 4.68 1.32 -1.33
CA LEU A 6 3.38 1.71 -0.80
C LEU A 6 2.33 0.64 -1.00
N VAL A 7 1.46 0.51 -0.01
CA VAL A 7 0.12 -0.05 -0.16
C VAL A 7 -0.83 1.14 -0.12
N LEU A 8 -1.68 1.27 -1.13
CA LEU A 8 -2.59 2.39 -1.28
C LEU A 8 -4.03 1.98 -1.00
N LEU A 9 -4.73 2.75 -0.18
CA LEU A 9 -6.10 2.45 0.22
C LEU A 9 -7.01 3.67 0.14
N HIS A 10 -8.31 3.42 0.18
CA HIS A 10 -9.31 4.45 0.34
C HIS A 10 -10.35 3.99 1.36
N LYS A 11 -10.59 4.82 2.37
CA LYS A 11 -11.64 4.59 3.36
C LYS A 11 -12.77 5.59 3.11
N GLN A 12 -13.95 5.10 2.75
CA GLN A 12 -15.08 5.96 2.46
C GLN A 12 -15.71 6.45 3.76
N GLY A 13 -15.80 7.79 3.90
CA GLY A 13 -16.22 8.39 5.17
C GLY A 13 -17.65 8.03 5.58
N THR A 14 -18.56 7.98 4.63
CA THR A 14 -19.98 7.75 4.93
C THR A 14 -20.30 6.30 5.27
N SER A 15 -19.67 5.35 4.61
CA SER A 15 -19.94 3.91 4.79
C SER A 15 -18.87 3.17 5.57
N GLY A 16 -17.72 3.80 5.78
CA GLY A 16 -16.56 3.13 6.37
C GLY A 16 -15.94 2.07 5.48
N ARG A 17 -16.39 1.96 4.24
CA ARG A 17 -15.91 0.93 3.33
C ARG A 17 -14.45 1.13 2.97
N LEU A 18 -13.65 0.11 3.18
CA LEU A 18 -12.21 0.12 2.91
C LEU A 18 -11.90 -0.65 1.64
N ARG A 19 -11.22 0.03 0.71
CA ARG A 19 -10.77 -0.56 -0.54
C ARG A 19 -9.27 -0.38 -0.67
N PHE A 20 -8.63 -1.33 -1.35
CA PHE A 20 -7.20 -1.26 -1.66
C PHE A 20 -6.99 -1.18 -3.16
N LEU A 21 -6.02 -0.37 -3.58
CA LEU A 21 -5.63 -0.33 -4.99
C LEU A 21 -4.85 -1.61 -5.33
N CYS A 22 -5.37 -2.38 -6.27
CA CYS A 22 -4.72 -3.58 -6.78
C CYS A 22 -4.35 -3.36 -8.23
N LEU A 23 -3.05 -3.35 -8.49
CA LEU A 23 -2.50 -3.25 -9.85
C LEU A 23 -2.43 -4.65 -10.48
N SER A 24 -2.11 -4.71 -11.76
CA SER A 24 -1.93 -6.01 -12.44
C SER A 24 -0.85 -6.85 -11.78
N SER A 25 0.13 -6.22 -11.14
CA SER A 25 1.22 -6.87 -10.42
C SER A 25 0.91 -7.17 -8.95
N GLY A 26 -0.22 -6.69 -8.41
CA GLY A 26 -0.62 -6.88 -7.01
C GLY A 26 -0.84 -5.57 -6.27
N ILE A 27 -0.86 -5.65 -4.94
CA ILE A 27 -1.20 -4.50 -4.09
C ILE A 27 0.00 -3.59 -3.77
N ILE A 28 1.20 -4.01 -4.09
CA ILE A 28 2.39 -3.19 -3.87
C ILE A 28 2.57 -2.24 -5.06
N ALA A 29 2.45 -0.96 -4.82
CA ALA A 29 2.65 0.05 -5.86
C ALA A 29 4.14 0.39 -5.96
N PHE A 30 4.75 0.42 -7.13
CA PHE A 30 4.20 0.13 -8.47
C PHE A 30 4.93 -1.04 -9.10
N SER A 31 5.70 -1.74 -8.32
CA SER A 31 6.38 -2.95 -8.75
C SER A 31 6.17 -4.06 -7.74
N PRO A 32 6.07 -5.31 -8.22
CA PRO A 32 5.81 -6.43 -7.32
C PRO A 32 7.01 -6.69 -6.40
N LEU A 33 6.74 -7.34 -5.28
CA LEU A 33 7.80 -7.88 -4.45
C LEU A 33 8.44 -9.06 -5.18
N PRO A 34 9.75 -9.29 -4.96
CA PRO A 34 10.40 -10.46 -5.58
C PRO A 34 9.85 -11.76 -5.00
N ALA A 35 10.10 -12.85 -5.71
CA ALA A 35 9.86 -14.19 -5.19
C ALA A 35 10.65 -14.39 -3.87
N LEU A 36 10.19 -15.25 -3.01
CA LEU A 36 10.80 -15.53 -1.71
C LEU A 36 10.74 -14.35 -0.73
N ALA A 37 9.85 -13.40 -0.98
CA ALA A 37 9.60 -12.33 -0.03
C ALA A 37 8.78 -12.86 1.16
N ALA A 38 9.15 -12.44 2.38
CA ALA A 38 8.47 -12.84 3.60
C ALA A 38 8.21 -11.64 4.49
N LEU A 39 7.01 -11.54 5.02
CA LEU A 39 6.65 -10.45 5.92
C LEU A 39 7.33 -10.65 7.28
N ARG A 40 7.99 -9.60 7.77
CA ARG A 40 8.58 -9.60 9.12
C ARG A 40 7.49 -9.50 10.17
N ASP A 41 7.79 -9.95 11.37
CA ASP A 41 6.90 -9.83 12.52
C ASP A 41 6.54 -8.37 12.79
N GLU A 42 5.39 -8.15 13.42
CA GLU A 42 4.91 -6.80 13.70
C GLU A 42 5.84 -5.99 14.60
N ASP A 43 6.57 -6.66 15.48
CA ASP A 43 7.52 -6.02 16.40
C ASP A 43 8.89 -5.78 15.77
N TYR A 44 9.12 -6.23 14.54
CA TYR A 44 10.38 -5.95 13.85
C TYR A 44 10.47 -4.45 13.57
N SER A 45 11.43 -3.80 14.19
CA SER A 45 11.58 -2.34 14.09
C SER A 45 13.06 -1.98 13.97
N PRO A 46 13.58 -1.91 12.74
CA PRO A 46 14.95 -1.42 12.54
C PRO A 46 15.04 0.05 12.91
N THR A 47 16.25 0.52 13.21
CA THR A 47 16.48 1.89 13.64
C THR A 47 16.28 2.94 12.57
N LEU A 48 16.09 2.53 11.33
CA LEU A 48 15.93 3.44 10.19
C LEU A 48 14.50 3.95 10.07
N GLN A 49 14.38 5.25 9.85
CA GLN A 49 13.10 5.90 9.61
C GLN A 49 13.06 6.43 8.18
N PHE A 50 11.88 6.40 7.59
CA PHE A 50 11.64 6.91 6.25
C PHE A 50 10.59 7.99 6.28
N HIS A 51 10.85 9.08 5.54
CA HIS A 51 9.86 10.11 5.33
C HIS A 51 9.03 9.73 4.11
N PRO A 52 7.70 9.62 4.23
CA PRO A 52 6.87 9.15 3.13
C PRO A 52 6.67 10.16 2.02
N THR A 53 7.04 11.42 2.23
CA THR A 53 6.70 12.53 1.32
C THR A 53 7.13 12.26 -0.12
N ALA A 54 8.37 11.85 -0.34
CA ALA A 54 8.89 11.65 -1.71
C ALA A 54 8.21 10.49 -2.42
N VAL A 55 8.03 9.35 -1.74
CA VAL A 55 7.42 8.18 -2.35
C VAL A 55 5.92 8.40 -2.61
N ILE A 56 5.25 9.15 -1.76
CA ILE A 56 3.85 9.55 -1.95
C ILE A 56 3.73 10.48 -3.16
N ARG A 57 4.62 11.47 -3.28
CA ARG A 57 4.57 12.38 -4.42
C ARG A 57 4.83 11.65 -5.74
N GLU A 58 5.75 10.71 -5.75
CA GLU A 58 5.98 9.86 -6.93
C GLU A 58 4.73 9.04 -7.29
N ALA A 59 4.03 8.52 -6.31
CA ALA A 59 2.78 7.78 -6.52
C ALA A 59 1.70 8.69 -7.12
N GLU A 60 1.55 9.91 -6.61
CA GLU A 60 0.61 10.88 -7.17
C GLU A 60 0.92 11.18 -8.63
N ILE A 61 2.19 11.40 -8.95
CA ILE A 61 2.63 11.67 -10.31
C ILE A 61 2.34 10.47 -11.21
N HIS A 62 2.68 9.28 -10.77
CA HIS A 62 2.45 8.04 -11.52
C HIS A 62 0.97 7.83 -11.84
N LEU A 63 0.09 8.16 -10.90
CA LEU A 63 -1.35 8.03 -11.06
C LEU A 63 -2.01 9.24 -11.74
N GLY A 64 -1.25 10.28 -12.04
CA GLY A 64 -1.79 11.51 -12.64
C GLY A 64 -2.66 12.31 -11.68
N LEU A 65 -2.36 12.24 -10.38
CA LEU A 65 -3.12 12.94 -9.35
C LEU A 65 -2.38 14.19 -8.86
N PRO A 66 -3.12 15.21 -8.36
CA PRO A 66 -2.50 16.41 -7.82
C PRO A 66 -1.80 16.12 -6.49
N GLU A 67 -0.90 17.03 -6.12
CA GLU A 67 -0.26 17.00 -4.81
C GLU A 67 -1.32 17.09 -3.71
N GLY A 68 -1.19 16.23 -2.70
CA GLY A 68 -2.14 16.15 -1.60
C GLY A 68 -3.27 15.16 -1.83
N ALA A 69 -3.35 14.53 -3.00
CA ALA A 69 -4.37 13.50 -3.29
C ALA A 69 -4.14 12.23 -2.49
N ILE A 70 -2.92 11.98 -2.06
CA ILE A 70 -2.54 10.81 -1.27
C ILE A 70 -1.91 11.29 0.03
N GLU A 71 -2.37 10.74 1.16
CA GLU A 71 -1.89 11.10 2.48
C GLU A 71 -1.28 9.89 3.18
N PRO A 72 -0.19 10.06 3.95
CA PRO A 72 0.37 8.95 4.71
C PRO A 72 -0.59 8.52 5.81
N VAL A 73 -0.63 7.22 6.07
CA VAL A 73 -1.32 6.66 7.23
C VAL A 73 -0.29 6.54 8.36
N ALA A 74 -0.52 7.27 9.45
CA ALA A 74 0.42 7.34 10.56
C ALA A 74 0.53 6.00 11.29
N ASP A 75 1.70 5.78 11.88
CA ASP A 75 1.97 4.67 12.79
C ASP A 75 1.88 3.27 12.17
N PHE A 76 1.81 3.17 10.86
CA PHE A 76 1.88 1.88 10.18
C PHE A 76 3.31 1.60 9.75
N HIS A 77 3.82 0.45 10.16
CA HIS A 77 5.14 -0.01 9.79
C HIS A 77 5.09 -1.48 9.42
N ALA A 78 5.62 -1.82 8.26
CA ALA A 78 5.81 -3.19 7.87
C ALA A 78 7.14 -3.32 7.13
N TRP A 79 7.77 -4.47 7.26
CA TRP A 79 9.03 -4.77 6.60
C TRP A 79 8.91 -6.13 5.93
N VAL A 80 9.44 -6.22 4.73
CA VAL A 80 9.47 -7.46 3.97
C VAL A 80 10.91 -7.88 3.75
N ASP A 81 11.23 -9.09 4.19
CA ASP A 81 12.52 -9.72 3.94
C ASP A 81 12.57 -10.25 2.52
N THR A 82 13.57 -9.85 1.76
CA THR A 82 13.77 -10.33 0.39
C THR A 82 15.21 -10.80 0.23
N PRO A 83 15.50 -11.60 -0.81
CA PRO A 83 16.88 -12.00 -1.08
C PRO A 83 17.84 -10.85 -1.27
N ALA A 84 17.35 -9.68 -1.63
CA ALA A 84 18.15 -8.47 -1.84
C ALA A 84 18.17 -7.53 -0.64
N GLY A 85 17.53 -7.91 0.47
CA GLY A 85 17.47 -7.12 1.71
C GLY A 85 16.04 -6.78 2.13
N ASP A 86 15.92 -6.06 3.24
CA ASP A 86 14.62 -5.64 3.76
C ASP A 86 14.05 -4.49 2.94
N VAL A 87 12.75 -4.56 2.68
CA VAL A 87 11.99 -3.53 1.98
C VAL A 87 10.94 -2.96 2.94
N PRO A 88 10.99 -1.67 3.26
CA PRO A 88 9.94 -1.06 4.08
C PRO A 88 8.66 -0.87 3.27
N ILE A 89 7.53 -1.17 3.90
CA ILE A 89 6.21 -0.99 3.31
C ILE A 89 5.48 0.09 4.09
N LEU A 90 5.10 1.14 3.41
CA LEU A 90 4.33 2.24 3.98
C LEU A 90 2.88 2.13 3.52
N LEU A 91 1.99 2.70 4.32
CA LEU A 91 0.57 2.73 4.01
C LEU A 91 0.15 4.18 3.74
N ALA A 92 -0.63 4.39 2.69
CA ALA A 92 -1.13 5.70 2.36
C ALA A 92 -2.57 5.62 1.85
N ALA A 93 -3.33 6.68 2.06
CA ALA A 93 -4.74 6.74 1.73
C ALA A 93 -5.05 7.85 0.73
N PHE A 94 -5.96 7.57 -0.19
CA PHE A 94 -6.49 8.58 -1.09
C PHE A 94 -7.42 9.52 -0.32
N ALA A 95 -7.22 10.82 -0.48
CA ALA A 95 -7.90 11.85 0.31
C ALA A 95 -9.33 12.17 -0.15
N GLY A 96 -9.71 11.83 -1.38
CA GLY A 96 -11.00 12.17 -1.94
C GLY A 96 -12.18 11.46 -1.28
N ILE A 97 -13.39 11.95 -1.54
CA ILE A 97 -14.63 11.34 -1.03
C ILE A 97 -14.80 9.93 -1.61
N ASP A 98 -14.51 9.78 -2.90
CA ASP A 98 -14.57 8.50 -3.59
C ASP A 98 -13.17 8.05 -3.99
N PRO A 99 -12.96 6.72 -4.15
CA PRO A 99 -11.70 6.24 -4.70
C PRO A 99 -11.46 6.84 -6.10
N PRO A 100 -10.21 7.13 -6.48
CA PRO A 100 -9.91 7.65 -7.81
C PRO A 100 -9.96 6.54 -8.86
N PHE A 101 -11.16 6.07 -9.18
CA PHE A 101 -11.39 4.95 -10.09
C PHE A 101 -10.75 5.15 -11.47
N ALA A 102 -10.86 6.37 -12.02
CA ALA A 102 -10.30 6.67 -13.33
C ALA A 102 -8.76 6.56 -13.33
N ALA A 103 -8.11 7.02 -12.27
CA ALA A 103 -6.66 6.90 -12.14
C ALA A 103 -6.24 5.43 -12.06
N ALA A 104 -6.98 4.61 -11.30
CA ALA A 104 -6.72 3.18 -11.21
C ALA A 104 -6.83 2.51 -12.58
N GLU A 105 -7.89 2.79 -13.32
CA GLU A 105 -8.09 2.24 -14.67
C GLU A 105 -6.95 2.61 -15.63
N ARG A 106 -6.51 3.87 -15.60
CA ARG A 106 -5.40 4.32 -16.46
C ARG A 106 -4.11 3.55 -16.21
N THR A 107 -3.90 3.05 -15.01
CA THR A 107 -2.71 2.27 -14.67
C THR A 107 -2.93 0.76 -14.73
N GLY A 108 -4.09 0.33 -15.23
CA GLY A 108 -4.41 -1.10 -15.34
C GLY A 108 -4.80 -1.75 -14.02
N GLY A 109 -5.15 -0.94 -13.02
CA GLY A 109 -5.53 -1.42 -11.70
C GLY A 109 -7.01 -1.33 -11.42
N ARG A 110 -7.38 -1.74 -10.23
CA ARG A 110 -8.74 -1.66 -9.71
C ARG A 110 -8.72 -1.60 -8.19
N PHE A 111 -9.79 -1.12 -7.59
CA PHE A 111 -9.95 -1.15 -6.14
C PHE A 111 -10.62 -2.45 -5.72
N ILE A 112 -10.09 -3.08 -4.69
CA ILE A 112 -10.62 -4.33 -4.16
C ILE A 112 -10.92 -4.21 -2.67
N ALA A 113 -11.90 -4.98 -2.21
CA ALA A 113 -12.11 -5.21 -0.78
C ALA A 113 -11.16 -6.31 -0.30
N ILE A 114 -10.93 -6.38 1.01
CA ILE A 114 -10.04 -7.40 1.58
C ILE A 114 -10.54 -8.82 1.25
N THR A 115 -11.84 -9.00 1.12
CA THR A 115 -12.43 -10.29 0.77
C THR A 115 -12.14 -10.73 -0.66
N GLU A 116 -11.65 -9.83 -1.51
CA GLU A 116 -11.32 -10.10 -2.90
C GLU A 116 -9.84 -10.40 -3.12
N ALA A 117 -9.09 -10.63 -2.05
CA ALA A 117 -7.64 -10.77 -2.09
C ALA A 117 -7.13 -12.18 -2.41
N ARG A 118 -8.00 -13.10 -2.81
CA ARG A 118 -7.64 -14.52 -3.01
C ARG A 118 -6.50 -14.76 -4.01
N GLY A 119 -6.46 -13.95 -5.07
CA GLY A 119 -5.45 -14.10 -6.11
C GLY A 119 -4.07 -13.54 -5.77
N LEU A 120 -3.94 -12.91 -4.61
CA LEU A 120 -2.68 -12.30 -4.20
C LEU A 120 -1.76 -13.34 -3.54
N SER A 121 -0.46 -13.03 -3.53
CA SER A 121 0.52 -13.85 -2.81
C SER A 121 0.24 -13.84 -1.31
N GLU A 122 0.79 -14.82 -0.60
CA GLU A 122 0.63 -14.90 0.85
C GLU A 122 1.14 -13.64 1.56
N VAL A 123 2.30 -13.13 1.15
CA VAL A 123 2.88 -11.92 1.76
C VAL A 123 1.97 -10.72 1.53
N GLU A 124 1.39 -10.59 0.35
CA GLU A 124 0.46 -9.49 0.06
C GLU A 124 -0.85 -9.62 0.85
N ARG A 125 -1.40 -10.83 0.97
CA ARG A 125 -2.59 -11.05 1.80
C ARG A 125 -2.35 -10.70 3.25
N ASN A 126 -1.18 -11.06 3.77
CA ASN A 126 -0.81 -10.73 5.16
C ASN A 126 -0.60 -9.24 5.36
N LEU A 127 -0.02 -8.56 4.38
CA LEU A 127 0.10 -7.09 4.40
C LEU A 127 -1.28 -6.42 4.40
N LEU A 128 -2.20 -6.87 3.55
CA LEU A 128 -3.57 -6.34 3.53
C LEU A 128 -4.28 -6.54 4.86
N ARG A 129 -4.13 -7.70 5.47
CA ARG A 129 -4.73 -7.98 6.78
C ARG A 129 -4.18 -7.03 7.83
N ARG A 130 -2.88 -6.84 7.86
CA ARG A 130 -2.24 -5.93 8.81
C ARG A 130 -2.69 -4.48 8.60
N ALA A 131 -2.76 -4.04 7.35
CA ALA A 131 -3.25 -2.71 7.02
C ALA A 131 -4.72 -2.52 7.40
N TYR A 132 -5.56 -3.52 7.12
CA TYR A 132 -6.97 -3.51 7.48
C TYR A 132 -7.16 -3.36 8.99
N GLU A 133 -6.46 -4.17 9.76
CA GLU A 133 -6.52 -4.10 11.22
C GLU A 133 -6.04 -2.76 11.76
N HIS A 134 -4.98 -2.21 11.15
CA HIS A 134 -4.45 -0.92 11.56
C HIS A 134 -5.46 0.21 11.35
N VAL A 135 -6.15 0.23 10.21
CA VAL A 135 -7.08 1.29 9.84
C VAL A 135 -8.41 1.17 10.58
N LEU A 136 -8.93 -0.04 10.73
CA LEU A 136 -10.26 -0.28 11.31
C LEU A 136 -10.22 -0.80 12.75
N GLY A 137 -9.11 -1.32 13.15
CA GLY A 137 -8.92 -1.81 14.50
C GLY A 137 -8.63 -0.73 15.47
#